data_8755c3f6b1bac44513d8118b8ef667ad
#
_entry.id   8755c3f6b1bac44513d8118b8ef667ad
#
_cell.length_a   1.000
_cell.length_b   1.000
_cell.length_c   1.000
_cell.angle_alpha   90.00
_cell.angle_beta   90.00
_cell.angle_gamma   90.00
#
_symmetry.space_group_name_H-M   'P 1'
#
loop_
_entity.id
_entity.type
_entity.pdbx_description
1 polymer ?
#
loop_
_entity_poly.entity_id
_entity_poly.type
_entity_poly.pdbx_seq_one_letter_code
_entity_poly.pdbx_strand_id
1 'polypeptide(L)'
;GGTPAPIHQKAAIQKTCKAQEEINELRVYYNMQIDDILAQMETLYKKEQAPGAAGLLQESRKILKDNYMFEKTILPTLPCSNDALFAMNQHYSTSIETLNFMLEQMERVTTENENDNK
;
A
#
# COMPACT_ATOMS: atom_id res chain seq x y z
N GLY A 1 -4.51 13.64 -44.56
CA GLY A 1 -3.61 14.17 -43.67
C GLY A 1 -3.07 13.29 -42.57
N GLY A 2 -2.10 13.80 -41.88
CA GLY A 2 -1.40 13.06 -40.83
C GLY A 2 -2.08 13.00 -39.50
N THR A 3 -3.30 13.51 -39.37
CA THR A 3 -3.98 13.61 -38.08
C THR A 3 -4.38 12.26 -37.46
N PRO A 4 -4.78 11.22 -38.24
CA PRO A 4 -5.11 9.94 -37.60
C PRO A 4 -3.91 9.20 -37.03
N ALA A 5 -2.71 9.41 -37.54
CA ALA A 5 -1.52 8.66 -37.13
C ALA A 5 -1.16 8.85 -35.63
N PRO A 6 -1.14 10.07 -35.07
CA PRO A 6 -0.85 10.24 -33.66
C PRO A 6 -1.85 9.53 -32.74
N ILE A 7 -3.13 9.53 -33.10
CA ILE A 7 -4.15 8.88 -32.31
C ILE A 7 -3.97 7.36 -32.32
N HIS A 8 -3.67 6.81 -33.51
CA HIS A 8 -3.40 5.38 -33.65
C HIS A 8 -2.14 4.96 -32.88
N GLN A 9 -1.12 5.80 -32.88
CA GLN A 9 0.10 5.52 -32.13
C GLN A 9 -0.16 5.44 -30.64
N LYS A 10 -0.97 6.35 -30.08
CA LYS A 10 -1.33 6.31 -28.66
C LYS A 10 -2.08 5.02 -28.30
N ALA A 11 -3.04 4.63 -29.11
CA ALA A 11 -3.79 3.40 -28.89
C ALA A 11 -2.88 2.19 -28.96
N ALA A 12 -1.96 2.15 -29.93
CA ALA A 12 -1.03 1.04 -30.08
C ALA A 12 -0.06 0.95 -28.88
N ILE A 13 0.45 2.07 -28.39
CA ILE A 13 1.34 2.11 -27.24
C ILE A 13 0.62 1.57 -26.00
N GLN A 14 -0.63 2.00 -25.76
CA GLN A 14 -1.41 1.52 -24.65
C GLN A 14 -1.68 0.02 -24.72
N LYS A 15 -1.93 -0.50 -25.94
CA LYS A 15 -2.22 -1.93 -26.15
C LYS A 15 -0.99 -2.81 -26.03
N THR A 16 0.23 -2.27 -26.22
CA THR A 16 1.45 -3.07 -26.17
C THR A 16 1.96 -3.35 -24.77
N CYS A 17 1.42 -2.68 -23.77
CA CYS A 17 1.85 -2.89 -22.39
C CYS A 17 0.98 -3.98 -21.74
N LYS A 18 1.39 -5.24 -21.89
CA LYS A 18 0.67 -6.37 -21.31
C LYS A 18 0.72 -6.39 -19.80
N ALA A 19 1.80 -5.89 -19.22
CA ALA A 19 1.96 -5.86 -17.77
C ALA A 19 1.04 -4.84 -17.10
N GLN A 20 0.42 -3.94 -17.85
CA GLN A 20 -0.40 -2.88 -17.27
C GLN A 20 -1.59 -3.43 -16.49
N GLU A 21 -2.25 -4.46 -17.00
CA GLU A 21 -3.37 -5.08 -16.28
C GLU A 21 -2.90 -5.71 -14.97
N GLU A 22 -1.80 -6.44 -15.01
CA GLU A 22 -1.24 -7.05 -13.81
C GLU A 22 -0.80 -5.98 -12.81
N ILE A 23 -0.19 -4.91 -13.29
CA ILE A 23 0.21 -3.77 -12.45
C ILE A 23 -1.02 -3.21 -11.73
N ASN A 24 -2.10 -2.98 -12.46
CA ASN A 24 -3.33 -2.44 -11.89
C ASN A 24 -3.97 -3.41 -10.90
N GLU A 25 -4.01 -4.70 -11.23
CA GLU A 25 -4.57 -5.72 -10.35
C GLU A 25 -3.77 -5.86 -9.05
N LEU A 26 -2.45 -5.87 -9.15
CA LEU A 26 -1.59 -5.94 -7.96
C LEU A 26 -1.74 -4.71 -7.09
N ARG A 27 -1.82 -3.54 -7.72
CA ARG A 27 -2.01 -2.29 -6.98
C ARG A 27 -3.29 -2.32 -6.16
N VAL A 28 -4.39 -2.75 -6.77
CA VAL A 28 -5.68 -2.85 -6.09
C VAL A 28 -5.61 -3.88 -4.97
N TYR A 29 -5.06 -5.06 -5.24
CA TYR A 29 -4.94 -6.15 -4.28
C TYR A 29 -4.14 -5.73 -3.04
N TYR A 30 -2.96 -5.17 -3.25
CA TYR A 30 -2.11 -4.77 -2.14
C TYR A 30 -2.70 -3.60 -1.35
N ASN A 31 -3.34 -2.65 -2.03
CA ASN A 31 -3.99 -1.54 -1.33
C ASN A 31 -5.14 -2.02 -0.47
N MET A 32 -5.88 -3.04 -0.89
CA MET A 32 -6.92 -3.64 -0.05
C MET A 32 -6.33 -4.24 1.21
N GLN A 33 -5.18 -4.91 1.12
CA GLN A 33 -4.51 -5.47 2.29
C GLN A 33 -4.01 -4.38 3.23
N ILE A 34 -3.41 -3.33 2.69
CA ILE A 34 -2.92 -2.20 3.48
C ILE A 34 -4.09 -1.54 4.22
N ASP A 35 -5.18 -1.27 3.51
CA ASP A 35 -6.37 -0.64 4.10
C ASP A 35 -6.97 -1.51 5.20
N ASP A 36 -6.98 -2.83 5.01
CA ASP A 36 -7.50 -3.76 6.00
C ASP A 36 -6.68 -3.74 7.29
N ILE A 37 -5.35 -3.77 7.17
CA ILE A 37 -4.47 -3.72 8.34
C ILE A 37 -4.67 -2.41 9.09
N LEU A 38 -4.71 -1.30 8.38
CA LEU A 38 -4.94 0.01 8.99
C LEU A 38 -6.29 0.10 9.67
N ALA A 39 -7.33 -0.46 9.06
CA ALA A 39 -8.65 -0.50 9.66
C ALA A 39 -8.66 -1.30 10.97
N GLN A 40 -7.93 -2.41 11.01
CA GLN A 40 -7.79 -3.20 12.24
C GLN A 40 -7.09 -2.38 13.33
N MET A 41 -6.03 -1.67 12.97
CA MET A 41 -5.30 -0.82 13.92
C MET A 41 -6.19 0.30 14.46
N GLU A 42 -6.95 0.94 13.59
CA GLU A 42 -7.88 2.00 14.01
C GLU A 42 -8.97 1.46 14.92
N THR A 43 -9.48 0.27 14.65
CA THR A 43 -10.49 -0.39 15.49
C THR A 43 -9.95 -0.66 16.88
N LEU A 44 -8.71 -1.18 16.96
CA LEU A 44 -8.06 -1.40 18.26
C LEU A 44 -7.90 -0.10 19.03
N TYR A 45 -7.45 0.95 18.37
CA TYR A 45 -7.23 2.23 19.02
C TYR A 45 -8.53 2.85 19.51
N LYS A 46 -9.61 2.73 18.73
CA LYS A 46 -10.94 3.24 19.15
C LYS A 46 -11.47 2.49 20.34
N LYS A 47 -11.24 1.18 20.39
CA LYS A 47 -11.69 0.35 21.49
C LYS A 47 -10.93 0.68 22.76
N GLU A 48 -9.63 0.92 22.67
CA GLU A 48 -8.80 1.21 23.83
C GLU A 48 -7.57 2.02 23.41
N GLN A 49 -7.40 3.21 24.02
CA GLN A 49 -6.28 4.09 23.75
C GLN A 49 -5.11 3.70 24.64
N ALA A 50 -4.52 2.53 24.38
CA ALA A 50 -3.38 2.03 25.13
C ALA A 50 -2.16 2.95 24.96
N PRO A 51 -1.31 3.08 25.99
CA PRO A 51 -0.05 3.83 25.85
C PRO A 51 0.79 3.27 24.72
N GLY A 52 1.29 4.14 23.85
CA GLY A 52 2.07 3.74 22.68
C GLY A 52 1.24 3.42 21.44
N ALA A 53 -0.06 3.15 21.57
CA ALA A 53 -0.91 2.79 20.44
C ALA A 53 -1.05 3.95 19.45
N ALA A 54 -1.18 5.18 19.94
CA ALA A 54 -1.30 6.36 19.08
C ALA A 54 -0.05 6.53 18.21
N GLY A 55 1.14 6.30 18.76
CA GLY A 55 2.40 6.39 18.03
C GLY A 55 2.49 5.34 16.92
N LEU A 56 2.07 4.11 17.22
CA LEU A 56 2.05 3.03 16.25
C LEU A 56 1.08 3.35 15.10
N LEU A 57 -0.09 3.86 15.44
CA LEU A 57 -1.08 4.24 14.43
C LEU A 57 -0.54 5.38 13.55
N GLN A 58 0.13 6.36 14.13
CA GLN A 58 0.72 7.46 13.40
C GLN A 58 1.82 6.99 12.45
N GLU A 59 2.69 6.08 12.92
CA GLU A 59 3.75 5.51 12.08
C GLU A 59 3.17 4.69 10.93
N SER A 60 2.09 3.94 11.18
CA SER A 60 1.44 3.18 10.11
C SER A 60 0.80 4.09 9.06
N ARG A 61 0.28 5.23 9.46
CA ARG A 61 -0.26 6.22 8.50
C ARG A 61 0.84 6.83 7.63
N LYS A 62 2.06 6.93 8.13
CA LYS A 62 3.22 7.34 7.32
C LYS A 62 3.50 6.33 6.23
N ILE A 63 3.38 5.05 6.53
CA ILE A 63 3.55 3.99 5.54
C ILE A 63 2.50 4.10 4.44
N LEU A 64 1.25 4.42 4.82
CA LEU A 64 0.19 4.66 3.84
C LEU A 64 0.54 5.83 2.92
N LYS A 65 1.07 6.91 3.49
CA LYS A 65 1.49 8.08 2.72
C LYS A 65 2.66 7.75 1.80
N ASP A 66 3.64 6.98 2.28
CA ASP A 66 4.78 6.54 1.47
C ASP A 66 4.32 5.66 0.30
N ASN A 67 3.33 4.79 0.55
CA ASN A 67 2.73 3.98 -0.50
C ASN A 67 2.07 4.86 -1.57
N TYR A 68 1.31 5.85 -1.14
CA TYR A 68 0.68 6.79 -2.05
C TYR A 68 1.72 7.52 -2.91
N MET A 69 2.82 7.97 -2.29
CA MET A 69 3.88 8.65 -3.00
C MET A 69 4.60 7.72 -4.00
N PHE A 70 4.80 6.47 -3.62
CA PHE A 70 5.36 5.47 -4.53
C PHE A 70 4.49 5.31 -5.77
N GLU A 71 3.19 5.15 -5.57
CA GLU A 71 2.24 4.94 -6.67
C GLU A 71 2.12 6.17 -7.57
N LYS A 72 2.25 7.35 -7.00
CA LYS A 72 2.09 8.59 -7.72
C LYS A 72 3.35 9.05 -8.44
N THR A 73 4.52 8.86 -7.82
CA THR A 73 5.76 9.44 -8.33
C THR A 73 6.76 8.43 -8.87
N ILE A 74 6.77 7.21 -8.34
CA ILE A 74 7.75 6.19 -8.74
C ILE A 74 7.16 5.22 -9.76
N LEU A 75 6.04 4.63 -9.44
CA LEU A 75 5.40 3.64 -10.30
C LEU A 75 5.19 4.12 -11.72
N PRO A 76 4.72 5.35 -11.99
CA PRO A 76 4.54 5.82 -13.36
C PRO A 76 5.83 5.97 -14.16
N THR A 77 6.99 6.04 -13.48
CA THR A 77 8.28 6.16 -14.15
C THR A 77 8.91 4.82 -14.48
N LEU A 78 8.38 3.74 -13.91
CA LEU A 78 8.91 2.40 -14.16
C LEU A 78 8.49 1.92 -15.54
N PRO A 79 9.36 1.19 -16.25
CA PRO A 79 8.96 0.61 -17.52
C PRO A 79 7.83 -0.40 -17.33
N CYS A 80 6.90 -0.43 -18.27
CA CYS A 80 5.79 -1.36 -18.21
C CYS A 80 6.27 -2.77 -18.59
N SER A 81 6.80 -3.48 -17.61
CA SER A 81 7.47 -4.76 -17.81
C SER A 81 7.47 -5.56 -16.51
N ASN A 82 8.08 -6.73 -16.55
CA ASN A 82 8.28 -7.55 -15.34
C ASN A 82 9.13 -6.84 -14.29
N ASP A 83 9.99 -5.91 -14.69
CA ASP A 83 10.78 -5.12 -13.74
C ASP A 83 9.87 -4.25 -12.86
N ALA A 84 8.83 -3.67 -13.46
CA ALA A 84 7.85 -2.90 -12.69
C ALA A 84 7.10 -3.79 -11.70
N LEU A 85 6.72 -4.99 -12.13
CA LEU A 85 6.06 -5.96 -11.25
C LEU A 85 6.96 -6.36 -10.09
N PHE A 86 8.25 -6.58 -10.36
CA PHE A 86 9.21 -6.90 -9.32
C PHE A 86 9.34 -5.76 -8.31
N ALA A 87 9.48 -4.52 -8.80
CA ALA A 87 9.59 -3.35 -7.93
C ALA A 87 8.34 -3.16 -7.07
N MET A 88 7.16 -3.38 -7.66
CA MET A 88 5.89 -3.32 -6.93
C MET A 88 5.84 -4.37 -5.82
N ASN A 89 6.18 -5.61 -6.13
CA ASN A 89 6.18 -6.68 -5.15
C ASN A 89 7.13 -6.38 -4.00
N GLN A 90 8.31 -5.85 -4.27
CA GLN A 90 9.24 -5.43 -3.24
C GLN A 90 8.66 -4.34 -2.35
N HIS A 91 8.12 -3.31 -2.97
CA HIS A 91 7.55 -2.18 -2.24
C HIS A 91 6.38 -2.61 -1.36
N TYR A 92 5.41 -3.31 -1.94
CA TYR A 92 4.19 -3.68 -1.21
C TYR A 92 4.47 -4.72 -0.14
N SER A 93 5.31 -5.70 -0.42
CA SER A 93 5.68 -6.73 0.56
C SER A 93 6.33 -6.10 1.79
N THR A 94 7.26 -5.18 1.57
CA THR A 94 7.92 -4.47 2.67
C THR A 94 6.92 -3.66 3.48
N SER A 95 6.03 -2.94 2.80
CA SER A 95 5.01 -2.12 3.47
C SER A 95 4.08 -2.99 4.32
N ILE A 96 3.60 -4.10 3.76
CA ILE A 96 2.67 -4.99 4.44
C ILE A 96 3.35 -5.69 5.62
N GLU A 97 4.59 -6.15 5.46
CA GLU A 97 5.33 -6.75 6.56
C GLU A 97 5.51 -5.78 7.73
N THR A 98 5.85 -4.53 7.40
CA THR A 98 6.02 -3.49 8.42
C THR A 98 4.69 -3.18 9.11
N LEU A 99 3.61 -3.06 8.34
CA LEU A 99 2.28 -2.81 8.91
C LEU A 99 1.80 -3.96 9.79
N ASN A 100 2.03 -5.20 9.36
CA ASN A 100 1.68 -6.37 10.16
C ASN A 100 2.46 -6.40 11.47
N PHE A 101 3.74 -6.05 11.42
CA PHE A 101 4.54 -5.93 12.64
C PHE A 101 3.96 -4.88 13.58
N MET A 102 3.58 -3.72 13.05
CA MET A 102 2.98 -2.65 13.85
C MET A 102 1.64 -3.07 14.45
N LEU A 103 0.83 -3.79 13.68
CA LEU A 103 -0.44 -4.33 14.17
C LEU A 103 -0.21 -5.28 15.33
N GLU A 104 0.76 -6.19 15.20
CA GLU A 104 1.12 -7.10 16.29
C GLU A 104 1.55 -6.36 17.54
N GLN A 105 2.37 -5.32 17.40
CA GLN A 105 2.79 -4.48 18.53
C GLN A 105 1.60 -3.77 19.15
N MET A 106 0.68 -3.30 18.34
CA MET A 106 -0.52 -2.61 18.83
C MET A 106 -1.44 -3.57 19.60
N GLU A 107 -1.59 -4.79 19.09
CA GLU A 107 -2.32 -5.83 19.81
C GLU A 107 -1.68 -6.15 21.15
N ARG A 108 -0.35 -6.20 21.19
CA ARG A 108 0.40 -6.46 22.41
C ARG A 108 0.21 -5.36 23.44
N VAL A 109 0.40 -4.09 23.06
CA VAL A 109 0.25 -2.97 24.03
C VAL A 109 -1.20 -2.84 24.48
N THR A 110 -2.16 -3.17 23.64
CA THR A 110 -3.57 -3.17 24.00
C THR A 110 -3.87 -4.25 25.03
N THR A 111 -3.36 -5.46 24.84
CA THR A 111 -3.51 -6.57 25.76
C THR A 111 -2.86 -6.26 27.11
N GLU A 112 -1.64 -5.72 27.11
CA GLU A 112 -0.93 -5.32 28.31
C GLU A 112 -1.71 -4.26 29.09
N ASN A 113 -2.27 -3.27 28.37
CA ASN A 113 -3.06 -2.22 29.00
C ASN A 113 -4.35 -2.77 29.61
N GLU A 114 -5.00 -3.73 28.97
CA GLU A 114 -6.18 -4.40 29.51
C GLU A 114 -5.85 -5.15 30.80
N ASN A 115 -4.70 -5.85 30.81
CA ASN A 115 -4.27 -6.59 31.98
C ASN A 115 -3.91 -5.67 33.15
N ASP A 116 -3.27 -4.54 32.89
CA ASP A 116 -2.90 -3.56 33.89
C ASP A 116 -4.13 -2.90 34.51
N ASN A 117 -5.23 -2.83 33.79
CA ASN A 117 -6.48 -2.21 34.28
C ASN A 117 -7.38 -3.18 35.04
N LYS A 118 -6.97 -4.42 35.22
CA LYS A 118 -7.68 -5.39 36.01
C LYS A 118 -7.15 -5.35 37.46
#